data_bc39f421eb58e9393db22476e7100599
#
_entry.id   bc39f421eb58e9393db22476e7100599
#
_cell.length_a   1.000
_cell.length_b   1.000
_cell.length_c   1.000
_cell.angle_alpha   90.00
_cell.angle_beta   90.00
_cell.angle_gamma   90.00
#
_symmetry.space_group_name_H-M   'P 1'
#
loop_
_entity.id
_entity.type
_entity.pdbx_description
1 polymer ?
#
loop_
_entity_poly.entity_id
_entity_poly.type
_entity_poly.pdbx_seq_one_letter_code
_entity_poly.pdbx_strand_id
1 'polypeptide(L)' 'MAVKFFVGAHVRWNSEAGYVQGIITKIHMLDVEYKGHIRRCSPDDPQYEITSDTTDHVAMHKGEALTNI' A
#
# COMPACT_ATOMS: atom_id res chain seq x y z
N MET A 1 -14.42 -4.10 -9.99
CA MET A 1 -13.34 -3.20 -9.56
C MET A 1 -12.65 -3.77 -8.35
N ALA A 2 -11.34 -3.78 -8.36
CA ALA A 2 -10.55 -4.41 -7.30
C ALA A 2 -9.98 -3.42 -6.27
N VAL A 3 -10.40 -2.16 -6.31
CA VAL A 3 -9.98 -1.18 -5.31
C VAL A 3 -10.74 -1.47 -4.02
N LYS A 4 -10.01 -1.93 -3.01
CA LYS A 4 -10.56 -2.31 -1.71
C LYS A 4 -10.41 -1.24 -0.65
N PHE A 5 -9.51 -0.28 -0.89
CA PHE A 5 -9.14 0.75 0.08
C PHE A 5 -9.11 2.10 -0.60
N PHE A 6 -9.24 3.15 0.20
CA PHE A 6 -9.25 4.53 -0.31
C PHE A 6 -8.09 5.31 0.29
N VAL A 7 -7.68 6.39 -0.39
CA VAL A 7 -6.73 7.34 0.17
C VAL A 7 -7.27 7.84 1.50
N GLY A 8 -6.43 7.82 2.52
CA GLY A 8 -6.81 8.17 3.89
C GLY A 8 -7.23 6.97 4.73
N ALA A 9 -7.39 5.78 4.13
CA ALA A 9 -7.76 4.59 4.89
C ALA A 9 -6.61 4.16 5.80
N HIS A 10 -6.96 3.73 7.00
CA HIS A 10 -6.01 3.21 7.96
C HIS A 10 -5.93 1.70 7.80
N VAL A 11 -4.74 1.19 7.54
CA VAL A 11 -4.51 -0.22 7.21
C VAL A 11 -3.35 -0.79 8.01
N ARG A 12 -3.30 -2.11 8.06
CA ARG A 12 -2.25 -2.87 8.71
C ARG A 12 -1.71 -3.91 7.75
N TRP A 13 -0.41 -4.17 7.84
CA TRP A 13 0.22 -5.27 7.09
C TRP A 13 1.28 -5.93 7.94
N ASN A 14 1.65 -7.15 7.56
CA ASN A 14 2.68 -7.91 8.26
C ASN A 14 4.03 -7.68 7.57
N SER A 15 4.99 -7.18 8.31
CA SER A 15 6.36 -6.97 7.84
C SER A 15 7.30 -7.96 8.54
N GLU A 16 8.58 -7.94 8.17
CA GLU A 16 9.58 -8.77 8.84
C GLU A 16 9.68 -8.46 10.33
N ALA A 17 9.37 -7.22 10.71
CA ALA A 17 9.42 -6.78 12.11
C ALA A 17 8.08 -6.95 12.83
N GLY A 18 7.11 -7.63 12.22
CA GLY A 18 5.77 -7.80 12.75
C GLY A 18 4.75 -6.89 12.07
N TYR A 19 3.62 -6.66 12.72
CA TYR A 19 2.56 -5.84 12.14
C TYR A 19 2.91 -4.36 12.18
N VAL A 20 2.65 -3.69 11.06
CA VAL A 20 2.85 -2.25 10.90
C VAL A 20 1.52 -1.64 10.45
N GLN A 21 1.22 -0.45 10.94
CA GLN A 21 0.01 0.28 10.58
C GLN A 21 0.36 1.59 9.88
N GLY A 22 -0.51 2.04 9.01
CA GLY A 22 -0.29 3.30 8.31
C GLY A 22 -1.51 3.77 7.55
N ILE A 23 -1.35 4.93 6.90
CA ILE A 23 -2.41 5.58 6.13
C ILE A 23 -2.06 5.48 4.65
N ILE A 24 -3.03 5.10 3.84
CA ILE A 24 -2.87 5.06 2.39
C ILE A 24 -2.82 6.51 1.87
N THR A 25 -1.75 6.83 1.15
CA THR A 25 -1.55 8.15 0.58
C THR A 25 -1.77 8.20 -0.92
N LYS A 26 -1.55 7.08 -1.60
CA LYS A 26 -1.74 6.99 -3.07
C LYS A 26 -2.19 5.58 -3.44
N ILE A 27 -2.93 5.50 -4.53
CA ILE A 27 -3.34 4.24 -5.13
C ILE A 27 -2.81 4.23 -6.56
N HIS A 28 -2.01 3.21 -6.87
CA HIS A 28 -1.39 3.06 -8.19
C HIS A 28 -2.12 1.98 -8.98
N MET A 29 -2.71 2.37 -10.10
CA MET A 29 -3.43 1.46 -10.99
C MET A 29 -2.72 1.25 -12.32
N LEU A 30 -1.56 1.86 -12.48
CA LEU A 30 -0.66 1.67 -13.63
C LEU A 30 0.72 1.35 -13.11
N ASP A 31 1.52 0.68 -13.93
CA ASP A 31 2.89 0.39 -13.55
C ASP A 31 3.61 1.64 -13.11
N VAL A 32 4.37 1.55 -12.03
CA VAL A 32 5.05 2.70 -11.43
C VAL A 32 6.45 2.28 -10.98
N GLU A 33 7.41 3.19 -11.16
CA GLU A 33 8.74 3.00 -10.59
C GLU A 33 8.71 3.40 -9.11
N TYR A 34 9.23 2.52 -8.26
CA TYR A 34 9.27 2.74 -6.83
C TYR A 34 10.59 2.19 -6.27
N LYS A 35 11.41 3.07 -5.74
CA LYS A 35 12.73 2.73 -5.16
C LYS A 35 13.60 1.92 -6.10
N GLY A 36 13.62 2.31 -7.38
CA GLY A 36 14.45 1.68 -8.39
C GLY A 36 13.87 0.42 -9.02
N HIS A 37 12.65 0.04 -8.66
CA HIS A 37 11.99 -1.14 -9.21
C HIS A 37 10.67 -0.76 -9.86
N ILE A 38 10.35 -1.45 -10.95
CA ILE A 38 9.05 -1.29 -11.57
C ILE A 38 8.04 -2.16 -10.82
N ARG A 39 7.01 -1.51 -10.28
CA ARG A 39 5.90 -2.20 -9.64
C ARG A 39 4.76 -2.34 -10.64
N ARG A 40 4.33 -3.58 -10.84
CA ARG A 40 3.24 -3.89 -11.76
C ARG A 40 1.91 -3.64 -11.08
N CYS A 41 1.14 -2.71 -11.63
CA CYS A 41 -0.16 -2.33 -11.10
C CYS A 41 -1.18 -2.32 -12.23
N SER A 42 -2.44 -2.58 -11.90
CA SER A 42 -3.53 -2.46 -12.85
C SER A 42 -4.80 -2.05 -12.09
N PRO A 43 -5.85 -1.61 -12.79
CA PRO A 43 -7.11 -1.31 -12.12
C PRO A 43 -7.70 -2.51 -11.36
N ASP A 44 -7.42 -3.73 -11.83
CA ASP A 44 -7.89 -4.95 -11.18
C ASP A 44 -6.96 -5.46 -10.08
N ASP A 45 -5.74 -4.95 -10.04
CA ASP A 45 -4.73 -5.34 -9.06
C ASP A 45 -3.85 -4.13 -8.71
N PRO A 46 -4.44 -3.12 -8.05
CA PRO A 46 -3.70 -1.91 -7.69
C PRO A 46 -2.73 -2.17 -6.56
N GLN A 47 -1.72 -1.31 -6.47
CA GLN A 47 -0.84 -1.25 -5.31
C GLN A 47 -1.09 0.05 -4.54
N TYR A 48 -0.95 -0.03 -3.23
CA TYR A 48 -1.24 1.06 -2.32
C TYR A 48 0.06 1.57 -1.71
N GLU A 49 0.26 2.86 -1.78
CA GLU A 49 1.38 3.52 -1.14
C GLU A 49 0.92 4.01 0.23
N ILE A 50 1.65 3.63 1.28
CA ILE A 50 1.21 3.78 2.66
C ILE A 50 2.32 4.44 3.46
N THR A 51 1.98 5.45 4.26
CA THR A 51 2.90 6.06 5.21
C THR A 51 2.67 5.47 6.59
N SER A 52 3.72 4.95 7.21
CA SER A 52 3.64 4.35 8.55
C SER A 52 3.18 5.37 9.58
N ASP A 53 2.37 4.92 10.56
CA ASP A 53 1.90 5.77 11.66
C ASP A 53 3.02 6.22 12.58
N THR A 54 4.06 5.40 12.74
CA THR A 54 5.07 5.61 13.77
C THR A 54 6.38 6.16 13.23
N THR A 55 6.56 6.15 11.91
CA THR A 55 7.78 6.62 11.27
C THR A 55 7.43 7.31 9.97
N ASP A 56 8.45 7.91 9.32
CA ASP A 56 8.28 8.50 8.00
C ASP A 56 8.44 7.47 6.89
N HIS A 57 8.52 6.20 7.22
CA HIS A 57 8.68 5.15 6.22
C HIS A 57 7.45 5.02 5.35
N VAL A 58 7.71 4.85 4.06
CA VAL A 58 6.67 4.61 3.07
C VAL A 58 6.82 3.18 2.58
N ALA A 59 5.69 2.49 2.46
CA ALA A 59 5.65 1.14 1.94
C ALA A 59 4.69 1.08 0.76
N MET A 60 4.84 0.07 -0.08
CA MET A 60 3.91 -0.17 -1.18
C MET A 60 3.54 -1.64 -1.18
N HIS A 61 2.24 -1.92 -1.09
CA HIS A 61 1.71 -3.28 -1.03
C HIS A 61 0.47 -3.43 -1.89
N LYS A 62 0.25 -4.65 -2.36
CA LYS A 62 -1.01 -5.02 -3.00
C LYS A 62 -2.11 -5.12 -1.95
N GLY A 63 -3.36 -4.97 -2.38
CA GLY A 63 -4.49 -4.98 -1.45
C GLY A 63 -4.62 -6.25 -0.62
N GLU A 64 -4.21 -7.40 -1.17
CA GLU A 64 -4.28 -8.67 -0.45
C GLU A 64 -3.37 -8.73 0.77
N ALA A 65 -2.33 -7.88 0.81
CA ALA A 65 -1.42 -7.81 1.95
C ALA A 65 -1.91 -6.91 3.07
N LEU A 66 -3.00 -6.17 2.84
CA LEU A 66 -3.49 -5.13 3.75
C LEU A 66 -4.77 -5.56 4.43
N THR A 67 -4.92 -5.14 5.69
CA THR A 67 -6.16 -5.29 6.45
C THR A 67 -6.62 -3.91 6.89
N ASN A 68 -7.88 -3.59 6.66
CA ASN A 68 -8.47 -2.33 7.12
C ASN A 68 -8.67 -2.39 8.65
N ILE A 69 -8.29 -1.32 9.33
CA ILE A 69 -8.42 -1.25 10.78
C ILE A 69 -9.16 0.00 11.24
#